data_b3fdff534703de35a3b5f0be80adff05
#
_entry.id   b3fdff534703de35a3b5f0be80adff05
#
_cell.length_a   1.000
_cell.length_b   1.000
_cell.length_c   1.000
_cell.angle_alpha   90.00
_cell.angle_beta   90.00
_cell.angle_gamma   90.00
#
_symmetry.space_group_name_H-M   'P 1'
#
loop_
_entity.id
_entity.type
_entity.pdbx_description
1 polymer ?
#
loop_
_entity_poly.entity_id
_entity_poly.type
_entity_poly.pdbx_seq_one_letter_code
_entity_poly.pdbx_strand_id
1 'polypeptide(L)'
;MDVNGFKGPNSEARNGKQYDIRSFKVARFSKGCAGNEIKGLGCVYQLPSYSPIKAGSEEMDKWDPNWNKTSYASRDNYWAGAKKACDDIGMSLPDKSKLQSLYQASQKDSSLGLPTSGWFWSSSESSALYSYYVNFTNGNTGLSYKGYSDVKVLCVGD
;
A
#
# COMPACT_ATOMS: atom_id res chain seq x y z
N MET A 1 -33.96 5.46 -14.41
CA MET A 1 -34.55 6.04 -15.29
C MET A 1 -34.52 6.15 -15.96
N ASP A 2 -34.19 5.98 -15.11
CA ASP A 2 -34.56 6.41 -15.81
C ASP A 2 -34.28 6.26 -15.90
N VAL A 3 -34.29 5.99 -15.19
CA VAL A 3 -34.83 6.07 -15.79
C VAL A 3 -34.59 5.97 -16.03
N ASN A 4 -34.47 5.94 -15.45
CA ASN A 4 -34.67 6.21 -16.15
C ASN A 4 -34.26 6.11 -16.19
N GLY A 5 -34.08 6.01 -15.62
CA GLY A 5 -34.50 6.17 -16.10
C GLY A 5 -33.90 6.02 -16.07
N PHE A 6 -33.62 6.41 -15.42
CA PHE A 6 -33.65 6.75 -16.05
C PHE A 6 -33.04 6.79 -16.18
N LYS A 7 -33.07 6.28 -15.51
CA LYS A 7 -33.22 6.48 -16.11
C LYS A 7 -32.91 6.54 -16.08
N GLY A 8 -32.37 6.36 -15.69
CA GLY A 8 -32.78 6.54 -15.99
C GLY A 8 -31.96 6.42 -15.91
N PRO A 9 -31.63 6.31 -15.51
CA PRO A 9 -31.66 6.52 -15.91
C PRO A 9 -31.15 6.57 -15.99
N ASN A 10 -30.95 6.30 -15.20
CA ASN A 10 -31.31 6.69 -15.92
C ASN A 10 -31.02 6.85 -16.03
N SER A 11 -30.71 6.48 -15.36
CA SER A 11 -31.21 6.80 -16.05
C SER A 11 -30.90 7.05 -16.08
N GLU A 12 -30.57 7.18 -15.49
CA GLU A 12 -30.80 7.56 -15.92
C GLU A 12 -30.47 7.59 -15.86
N ALA A 13 -30.43 7.23 -15.47
CA ALA A 13 -30.75 7.30 -15.86
C ALA A 13 -30.48 7.41 -15.79
N ARG A 14 -30.05 7.56 -15.27
CA ARG A 14 -30.31 7.72 -15.57
C ARG A 14 -29.88 7.80 -15.67
N ASN A 15 -29.82 7.57 -15.25
CA ASN A 15 -29.95 7.75 -15.77
C ASN A 15 -29.34 7.71 -15.66
N GLY A 16 -29.01 7.52 -15.09
CA GLY A 16 -29.21 7.41 -15.22
C GLY A 16 -28.57 7.13 -14.93
N LYS A 17 -28.25 7.42 -14.36
CA LYS A 17 -28.17 7.28 -14.33
C LYS A 17 -27.82 7.01 -13.93
N GLN A 18 -27.56 6.87 -13.67
CA GLN A 18 -27.67 6.62 -13.60
C GLN A 18 -27.26 6.28 -13.07
N TYR A 19 -26.92 5.97 -12.65
CA TYR A 19 -26.92 5.80 -12.56
C TYR A 19 -26.37 5.38 -11.93
N ASP A 20 -26.21 5.12 -11.19
CA ASP A 20 -26.23 4.79 -11.16
C ASP A 20 -25.78 4.41 -10.51
N ILE A 21 -25.17 4.24 -9.73
CA ILE A 21 -25.24 3.84 -9.68
C ILE A 21 -24.78 3.36 -9.26
N ARG A 22 -24.61 3.00 -8.80
CA ARG A 22 -24.45 2.55 -9.05
C ARG A 22 -23.90 2.54 -8.39
N SER A 23 -23.25 2.37 -8.20
CA SER A 23 -22.94 2.29 -8.32
C SER A 23 -22.42 2.18 -7.69
N PHE A 24 -21.98 1.78 -7.15
CA PHE A 24 -21.72 1.70 -7.15
C PHE A 24 -21.01 1.33 -6.63
N LYS A 25 -20.62 1.00 -6.30
CA LYS A 25 -19.97 0.62 -6.29
C LYS A 25 -19.42 0.88 -5.77
N VAL A 26 -19.05 0.50 -5.68
CA VAL A 26 -18.32 0.67 -5.73
C VAL A 26 -17.60 0.94 -5.43
N ALA A 27 -17.27 0.57 -5.08
CA ALA A 27 -16.47 0.75 -5.16
C ALA A 27 -15.70 0.80 -5.20
N ARG A 28 -15.54 0.27 -5.14
CA ARG A 28 -14.66 0.44 -5.49
C ARG A 28 -14.62 0.79 -6.18
N PHE A 29 -14.86 0.66 -6.23
CA PHE A 29 -14.64 0.95 -7.12
C PHE A 29 -14.44 1.43 -7.55
N SER A 30 -15.03 0.44 -7.97
CA SER A 30 -14.42 1.17 -8.69
C SER A 30 -14.03 2.11 -8.12
N LYS A 31 -13.65 2.11 -7.67
CA LYS A 31 -12.93 3.11 -7.13
C LYS A 31 -11.63 3.31 -7.80
N GLY A 32 -11.24 4.35 -8.17
CA GLY A 32 -10.04 4.60 -8.90
C GLY A 32 -8.77 4.26 -8.11
N CYS A 33 -7.63 4.29 -8.77
CA CYS A 33 -6.33 4.15 -8.16
C CYS A 33 -5.85 5.53 -7.69
N ALA A 34 -5.52 5.65 -6.39
CA ALA A 34 -5.02 6.90 -5.82
C ALA A 34 -3.62 7.26 -6.35
N GLY A 35 -2.87 6.25 -6.79
CA GLY A 35 -1.53 6.43 -7.34
C GLY A 35 -1.50 6.13 -8.82
N ASN A 36 -0.58 5.28 -9.23
CA ASN A 36 -0.36 4.92 -10.63
C ASN A 36 -0.80 3.49 -10.91
N GLU A 37 -1.55 3.31 -11.98
CA GLU A 37 -1.90 1.98 -12.47
C GLU A 37 -0.73 1.47 -13.30
N ILE A 38 -0.13 0.37 -12.88
CA ILE A 38 1.00 -0.22 -13.57
C ILE A 38 0.54 -1.51 -14.22
N LYS A 39 0.62 -1.56 -15.54
CA LYS A 39 0.16 -2.73 -16.29
C LYS A 39 0.84 -4.00 -15.79
N GLY A 40 0.05 -4.98 -15.40
CA GLY A 40 0.53 -6.26 -14.89
C GLY A 40 0.89 -6.24 -13.41
N LEU A 41 0.92 -5.07 -12.77
CA LEU A 41 1.30 -4.96 -11.36
C LEU A 41 0.22 -4.31 -10.49
N GLY A 42 -0.79 -3.70 -11.10
CA GLY A 42 -1.91 -3.13 -10.37
C GLY A 42 -1.69 -1.68 -9.97
N CYS A 43 -2.43 -1.23 -8.99
CA CYS A 43 -2.35 0.14 -8.49
C CYS A 43 -1.19 0.25 -7.50
N VAL A 44 -0.36 1.28 -7.68
CA VAL A 44 0.79 1.53 -6.79
C VAL A 44 0.72 2.97 -6.31
N TYR A 45 0.83 3.16 -5.00
CA TYR A 45 0.77 4.48 -4.41
C TYR A 45 1.89 4.65 -3.39
N GLN A 46 2.73 5.66 -3.58
CA GLN A 46 3.75 5.98 -2.59
C GLN A 46 3.16 6.88 -1.53
N LEU A 47 3.23 6.46 -0.27
CA LEU A 47 2.77 7.28 0.84
C LEU A 47 3.74 8.44 1.05
N PRO A 48 3.24 9.67 1.16
CA PRO A 48 4.12 10.81 1.47
C PRO A 48 4.66 10.75 2.89
N SER A 49 3.92 10.11 3.80
CA SER A 49 4.33 9.93 5.19
C SER A 49 3.50 8.84 5.82
N TYR A 50 3.95 8.33 6.96
CA TYR A 50 3.21 7.35 7.74
C TYR A 50 3.68 7.41 9.18
N SER A 51 2.89 6.84 10.09
CA SER A 51 3.21 6.81 11.51
C SER A 51 3.57 5.40 11.95
N PRO A 52 4.48 5.25 12.93
CA PRO A 52 4.78 3.93 13.46
C PRO A 52 3.63 3.43 14.34
N ILE A 53 3.63 2.14 14.63
CA ILE A 53 2.78 1.60 15.69
C ILE A 53 3.50 1.90 17.01
N LYS A 54 2.80 2.54 17.92
CA LYS A 54 3.39 2.94 19.20
C LYS A 54 3.66 1.75 20.09
N ALA A 55 4.79 1.81 20.79
CA ALA A 55 5.15 0.80 21.79
C ALA A 55 4.02 0.69 22.82
N GLY A 56 3.69 -0.55 23.18
CA GLY A 56 2.71 -0.82 24.21
C GLY A 56 1.26 -0.65 23.78
N SER A 57 0.99 -0.30 22.52
CA SER A 57 -0.37 -0.17 22.04
C SER A 57 -0.97 -1.52 21.70
N GLU A 58 -2.31 -1.60 21.73
CA GLU A 58 -3.01 -2.81 21.35
C GLU A 58 -2.82 -3.14 19.88
N GLU A 59 -2.57 -2.14 19.06
CA GLU A 59 -2.33 -2.32 17.64
C GLU A 59 -1.06 -3.12 17.35
N MET A 60 -0.09 -3.10 18.27
CA MET A 60 1.12 -3.89 18.08
C MET A 60 0.81 -5.37 18.02
N ASP A 61 -0.13 -5.85 18.83
CA ASP A 61 -0.52 -7.26 18.81
C ASP A 61 -1.19 -7.66 17.50
N LYS A 62 -1.83 -6.71 16.84
CA LYS A 62 -2.48 -6.96 15.55
C LYS A 62 -1.48 -6.92 14.40
N TRP A 63 -0.59 -5.92 14.41
CA TRP A 63 0.26 -5.66 13.24
C TRP A 63 1.62 -6.33 13.32
N ASP A 64 2.16 -6.53 14.54
CA ASP A 64 3.43 -7.24 14.72
C ASP A 64 3.55 -7.77 16.14
N PRO A 65 2.86 -8.89 16.44
CA PRO A 65 2.90 -9.44 17.79
C PRO A 65 4.29 -9.91 18.23
N ASN A 66 5.14 -10.25 17.27
CA ASN A 66 6.51 -10.69 17.57
C ASN A 66 7.37 -9.59 18.18
N TRP A 67 7.05 -8.33 17.89
CA TRP A 67 7.78 -7.18 18.39
C TRP A 67 7.78 -7.12 19.92
N ASN A 68 6.65 -7.46 20.53
CA ASN A 68 6.50 -7.42 21.97
C ASN A 68 7.36 -8.47 22.68
N LYS A 69 7.87 -9.45 21.95
CA LYS A 69 8.73 -10.50 22.50
C LYS A 69 10.21 -10.14 22.45
N THR A 70 10.53 -8.98 21.87
CA THR A 70 11.92 -8.54 21.72
C THR A 70 12.31 -7.60 22.85
N SER A 71 13.62 -7.37 22.98
CA SER A 71 14.14 -6.37 23.92
C SER A 71 13.85 -4.94 23.46
N TYR A 72 13.28 -4.76 22.27
CA TYR A 72 12.93 -3.45 21.73
C TYR A 72 11.43 -3.17 21.80
N ALA A 73 10.68 -3.93 22.59
CA ALA A 73 9.23 -3.75 22.72
C ALA A 73 8.84 -2.34 23.21
N SER A 74 9.75 -1.63 23.85
CA SER A 74 9.50 -0.25 24.31
C SER A 74 9.69 0.79 23.22
N ARG A 75 10.04 0.38 22.02
CA ARG A 75 10.25 1.29 20.88
C ARG A 75 9.13 1.18 19.87
N ASP A 76 8.96 2.26 19.13
CA ASP A 76 7.93 2.31 18.07
C ASP A 76 8.37 1.44 16.89
N ASN A 77 7.38 0.86 16.21
CA ASN A 77 7.61 -0.07 15.11
C ASN A 77 7.13 0.56 13.79
N TYR A 78 8.06 0.97 12.97
CA TYR A 78 7.74 1.63 11.69
C TYR A 78 7.28 0.65 10.62
N TRP A 79 7.79 -0.58 10.64
CA TRP A 79 7.36 -1.60 9.69
C TRP A 79 5.89 -1.96 9.90
N ALA A 80 5.48 -2.16 11.16
CA ALA A 80 4.08 -2.41 11.48
C ALA A 80 3.23 -1.21 11.08
N GLY A 81 3.73 0.00 11.30
CA GLY A 81 3.05 1.22 10.88
C GLY A 81 2.87 1.31 9.37
N ALA A 82 3.86 0.84 8.61
CA ALA A 82 3.77 0.81 7.15
C ALA A 82 2.64 -0.12 6.70
N LYS A 83 2.53 -1.30 7.32
CA LYS A 83 1.46 -2.24 6.98
C LYS A 83 0.09 -1.65 7.28
N LYS A 84 -0.05 -1.04 8.46
CA LYS A 84 -1.32 -0.41 8.85
C LYS A 84 -1.66 0.74 7.91
N ALA A 85 -0.68 1.56 7.55
CA ALA A 85 -0.91 2.73 6.70
C ALA A 85 -1.44 2.33 5.32
N CYS A 86 -0.92 1.25 4.74
CA CYS A 86 -1.45 0.75 3.47
C CYS A 86 -2.86 0.19 3.65
N ASP A 87 -3.10 -0.55 4.73
CA ASP A 87 -4.41 -1.10 5.02
C ASP A 87 -5.46 -0.01 5.20
N ASP A 88 -5.09 1.09 5.83
CA ASP A 88 -6.00 2.22 6.09
C ASP A 88 -6.56 2.83 4.81
N ILE A 89 -5.87 2.68 3.69
CA ILE A 89 -6.33 3.19 2.40
C ILE A 89 -6.82 2.07 1.47
N GLY A 90 -7.08 0.90 2.04
CA GLY A 90 -7.60 -0.24 1.27
C GLY A 90 -6.57 -0.91 0.38
N MET A 91 -5.30 -0.73 0.68
CA MET A 91 -4.19 -1.30 -0.08
C MET A 91 -3.36 -2.21 0.81
N SER A 92 -2.26 -2.71 0.30
CA SER A 92 -1.39 -3.62 1.04
C SER A 92 0.08 -3.24 0.85
N LEU A 93 0.89 -3.55 1.85
CA LEU A 93 2.33 -3.43 1.71
C LEU A 93 2.81 -4.60 0.84
N PRO A 94 3.53 -4.33 -0.26
CA PRO A 94 3.95 -5.40 -1.16
C PRO A 94 5.00 -6.30 -0.52
N ASP A 95 5.00 -7.56 -0.93
CA ASP A 95 6.06 -8.46 -0.49
C ASP A 95 7.36 -8.15 -1.25
N LYS A 96 8.43 -8.83 -0.86
CA LYS A 96 9.76 -8.62 -1.43
C LYS A 96 9.79 -8.83 -2.95
N SER A 97 9.13 -9.89 -3.42
CA SER A 97 9.08 -10.20 -4.86
C SER A 97 8.33 -9.13 -5.64
N LYS A 98 7.21 -8.66 -5.11
CA LYS A 98 6.42 -7.61 -5.75
C LYS A 98 7.23 -6.30 -5.82
N LEU A 99 7.92 -5.94 -4.75
CA LEU A 99 8.77 -4.75 -4.75
C LEU A 99 9.87 -4.84 -5.79
N GLN A 100 10.49 -6.01 -5.94
CA GLN A 100 11.52 -6.20 -6.95
C GLN A 100 10.95 -6.06 -8.35
N SER A 101 9.75 -6.56 -8.58
CA SER A 101 9.07 -6.39 -9.87
C SER A 101 8.79 -4.90 -10.15
N LEU A 102 8.39 -4.16 -9.12
CA LEU A 102 8.17 -2.72 -9.25
C LEU A 102 9.47 -1.98 -9.55
N TYR A 103 10.56 -2.36 -8.88
CA TYR A 103 11.86 -1.78 -9.18
C TYR A 103 12.25 -2.03 -10.64
N GLN A 104 12.09 -3.27 -11.11
CA GLN A 104 12.41 -3.60 -12.49
C GLN A 104 11.55 -2.81 -13.47
N ALA A 105 10.27 -2.64 -13.18
CA ALA A 105 9.38 -1.83 -14.01
C ALA A 105 9.86 -0.38 -14.06
N SER A 106 10.32 0.17 -12.93
CA SER A 106 10.82 1.54 -12.88
C SER A 106 12.08 1.73 -13.73
N GLN A 107 12.89 0.68 -13.87
CA GLN A 107 14.09 0.72 -14.68
C GLN A 107 13.78 0.62 -16.17
N LYS A 108 12.71 -0.06 -16.54
CA LYS A 108 12.32 -0.23 -17.92
C LYS A 108 11.57 0.98 -18.48
N ASP A 109 10.82 1.66 -17.62
CA ASP A 109 9.94 2.74 -18.06
C ASP A 109 9.88 3.83 -16.98
N SER A 110 10.65 4.89 -17.19
CA SER A 110 10.71 6.00 -16.23
C SER A 110 9.43 6.84 -16.21
N SER A 111 8.51 6.62 -17.16
CA SER A 111 7.26 7.38 -17.22
C SER A 111 6.18 6.82 -16.28
N LEU A 112 6.44 5.69 -15.62
CA LEU A 112 5.44 5.06 -14.77
C LEU A 112 5.17 5.81 -13.46
N GLY A 113 6.03 6.75 -13.10
CA GLY A 113 5.85 7.51 -11.86
C GLY A 113 6.30 6.75 -10.61
N LEU A 114 7.05 5.67 -10.79
CA LEU A 114 7.59 4.91 -9.67
C LEU A 114 8.84 5.60 -9.12
N PRO A 115 9.15 5.39 -7.83
CA PRO A 115 10.36 5.97 -7.27
C PRO A 115 11.62 5.40 -7.93
N THR A 116 12.68 6.18 -7.96
CA THR A 116 13.96 5.79 -8.54
C THR A 116 15.07 5.77 -7.49
N SER A 117 14.75 6.00 -6.24
CA SER A 117 15.71 5.95 -5.15
C SER A 117 14.97 5.71 -3.83
N GLY A 118 15.73 5.36 -2.81
CA GLY A 118 15.21 5.18 -1.47
C GLY A 118 14.93 3.73 -1.14
N TRP A 119 14.83 3.47 0.16
CA TRP A 119 14.53 2.15 0.70
C TRP A 119 13.03 2.06 0.94
N PHE A 120 12.43 0.93 0.53
CA PHE A 120 11.00 0.72 0.68
C PHE A 120 10.75 -0.58 1.43
N TRP A 121 9.87 -0.52 2.45
CA TRP A 121 9.49 -1.69 3.22
C TRP A 121 8.81 -2.74 2.37
N SER A 122 9.14 -4.01 2.60
CA SER A 122 8.32 -5.12 2.11
C SER A 122 7.52 -5.69 3.28
N SER A 123 6.46 -6.42 2.94
CA SER A 123 5.71 -7.15 3.96
C SER A 123 6.40 -8.45 4.36
N SER A 124 7.50 -8.80 3.69
CA SER A 124 8.25 -10.02 3.99
C SER A 124 9.08 -9.82 5.25
N GLU A 125 8.73 -10.55 6.29
CA GLU A 125 9.41 -10.48 7.58
C GLU A 125 10.57 -11.46 7.62
N SER A 126 11.70 -11.04 8.19
CA SER A 126 12.85 -11.91 8.38
C SER A 126 12.90 -12.48 9.80
N SER A 127 12.69 -11.63 10.78
CA SER A 127 12.72 -12.02 12.19
C SER A 127 11.83 -11.06 12.98
N ALA A 128 11.78 -11.27 14.30
CA ALA A 128 11.00 -10.37 15.15
C ALA A 128 11.46 -8.91 15.07
N LEU A 129 12.77 -8.68 14.85
CA LEU A 129 13.36 -7.34 14.79
C LEU A 129 13.55 -6.79 13.38
N TYR A 130 13.63 -7.64 12.35
CA TYR A 130 14.03 -7.22 11.00
C TYR A 130 13.02 -7.64 9.96
N SER A 131 12.83 -6.76 8.98
CA SER A 131 12.05 -7.07 7.78
C SER A 131 12.84 -6.68 6.55
N TYR A 132 12.47 -7.25 5.41
CA TYR A 132 13.15 -6.96 4.17
C TYR A 132 12.73 -5.61 3.60
N TYR A 133 13.68 -4.95 2.96
CA TYR A 133 13.41 -3.76 2.16
C TYR A 133 14.02 -3.95 0.77
N VAL A 134 13.57 -3.16 -0.18
CA VAL A 134 14.20 -3.08 -1.49
C VAL A 134 14.69 -1.64 -1.69
N ASN A 135 15.94 -1.52 -2.12
CA ASN A 135 16.55 -0.22 -2.39
C ASN A 135 16.30 0.13 -3.85
N PHE A 136 15.49 1.17 -4.08
CA PHE A 136 15.13 1.57 -5.45
C PHE A 136 16.23 2.34 -6.18
N THR A 137 17.34 2.61 -5.50
CA THR A 137 18.52 3.18 -6.16
C THR A 137 19.26 2.13 -6.99
N ASN A 138 19.30 0.87 -6.50
CA ASN A 138 20.09 -0.18 -7.15
C ASN A 138 19.42 -1.55 -7.22
N GLY A 139 18.22 -1.68 -6.66
CA GLY A 139 17.48 -2.95 -6.67
C GLY A 139 17.90 -3.96 -5.62
N ASN A 140 18.84 -3.62 -4.75
CA ASN A 140 19.30 -4.54 -3.72
C ASN A 140 18.21 -4.74 -2.66
N THR A 141 18.13 -5.97 -2.18
CA THR A 141 17.26 -6.34 -1.07
C THR A 141 18.12 -6.49 0.18
N GLY A 142 17.65 -5.98 1.29
CA GLY A 142 18.37 -6.10 2.56
C GLY A 142 17.42 -6.18 3.73
N LEU A 143 17.99 -6.25 4.91
CA LEU A 143 17.24 -6.31 6.17
C LEU A 143 17.33 -4.97 6.88
N SER A 144 16.20 -4.49 7.36
CA SER A 144 16.17 -3.27 8.16
C SER A 144 15.50 -3.54 9.49
N TYR A 145 16.07 -2.97 10.54
CA TYR A 145 15.46 -2.90 11.86
C TYR A 145 14.08 -2.23 11.73
N LYS A 146 13.05 -2.88 12.26
CA LYS A 146 11.67 -2.43 12.10
C LYS A 146 11.37 -1.07 12.74
N GLY A 147 12.21 -0.66 13.68
CA GLY A 147 12.09 0.64 14.33
C GLY A 147 12.78 1.79 13.58
N TYR A 148 13.30 1.53 12.39
CA TYR A 148 14.02 2.54 11.61
C TYR A 148 13.02 3.40 10.82
N SER A 149 13.12 4.73 10.98
CA SER A 149 12.12 5.65 10.45
C SER A 149 12.36 6.10 9.01
N ASP A 150 13.54 5.84 8.45
CA ASP A 150 13.90 6.36 7.13
C ASP A 150 13.51 5.45 5.97
N VAL A 151 12.86 4.34 6.23
CA VAL A 151 12.38 3.45 5.17
C VAL A 151 11.01 3.92 4.73
N LYS A 152 10.81 4.02 3.42
CA LYS A 152 9.60 4.57 2.81
C LYS A 152 8.59 3.46 2.52
N VAL A 153 7.43 3.87 2.05
CA VAL A 153 6.31 2.94 1.82
C VAL A 153 5.72 3.12 0.45
N LEU A 154 5.65 2.01 -0.31
CA LEU A 154 4.79 1.89 -1.47
C LEU A 154 3.66 0.95 -1.10
N CYS A 155 2.43 1.37 -1.35
CA CYS A 155 1.26 0.51 -1.18
C CYS A 155 0.82 -0.03 -2.53
N VAL A 156 0.33 -1.27 -2.56
CA VAL A 156 -0.16 -1.87 -3.80
C VAL A 156 -1.61 -2.30 -3.61
N GLY A 157 -2.36 -2.25 -4.70
CA GLY A 157 -3.75 -2.65 -4.73
C GLY A 157 -4.09 -3.35 -6.03
N ASP A 158 -5.31 -3.79 -6.13
CA ASP A 158 -5.80 -4.48 -7.32
C ASP A 158 -6.12 -3.54 -8.47
#